data_4f60d992c247696b4d437fc3be70925a
#
_entry.id   4f60d992c247696b4d437fc3be70925a
#
_cell.length_a   1.000
_cell.length_b   1.000
_cell.length_c   1.000
_cell.angle_alpha   90.00
_cell.angle_beta   90.00
_cell.angle_gamma   90.00
#
_symmetry.space_group_name_H-M   'P 1'
#
loop_
_entity.id
_entity.type
_entity.pdbx_description
1 polymer ?
#
loop_
_entity_poly.entity_id
_entity_poly.type
_entity_poly.pdbx_seq_one_letter_code
_entity_poly.pdbx_strand_id
1 'polypeptide(L)'
;VASRGLGDVYKRQGNYRLVEHYDSHWNPLPDFNIDKPNDPFKPYGSTPGHWLEWAKLCLQIYGLDSTQTWSLPTAESLFKAADEAWMPGYVYTVDWQGFPVCSYRFWWPITEAIGTAHFLSQITNESQYKEAYEHLWNFADQYFIDHDYGVWFYELDDNLHPVSRTWFGKPDLYHVYQAALYCDVSYKDGFAQGLINKSNF
;
A
#
# COMPACT_ATOMS: atom_id res chain seq x y z
N VAL A 1 1.88 5.02 -24.15
CA VAL A 1 1.87 6.43 -23.72
C VAL A 1 1.67 6.54 -22.22
N ALA A 2 0.78 5.73 -21.63
CA ALA A 2 0.53 5.74 -20.18
C ALA A 2 1.76 5.31 -19.33
N SER A 3 2.54 4.32 -19.80
CA SER A 3 3.73 3.83 -19.08
C SER A 3 4.88 4.84 -19.02
N ARG A 4 5.00 5.73 -20.01
CA ARG A 4 6.00 6.81 -19.99
C ARG A 4 5.62 7.92 -19.00
N GLY A 5 4.32 8.21 -18.84
CA GLY A 5 3.84 9.24 -17.91
C GLY A 5 4.11 8.91 -16.46
N LEU A 6 3.84 7.69 -16.02
CA LEU A 6 4.10 7.24 -14.65
C LEU A 6 5.61 7.28 -14.30
N GLY A 7 6.47 6.68 -15.14
CA GLY A 7 7.91 6.68 -14.89
C GLY A 7 8.56 8.06 -14.84
N ASP A 8 8.06 9.03 -15.62
CA ASP A 8 8.59 10.41 -15.65
C ASP A 8 8.08 11.27 -14.48
N VAL A 9 6.85 11.05 -14.01
CA VAL A 9 6.30 11.75 -12.83
C VAL A 9 7.07 11.37 -11.58
N TYR A 10 7.37 10.08 -11.41
CA TYR A 10 8.17 9.59 -10.26
C TYR A 10 9.61 10.11 -10.27
N LYS A 11 10.27 10.11 -11.41
CA LYS A 11 11.66 10.57 -11.55
C LYS A 11 11.81 12.08 -11.37
N ARG A 12 10.82 12.87 -11.76
CA ARG A 12 10.88 14.35 -11.67
C ARG A 12 10.74 14.87 -10.25
N GLN A 13 10.09 14.15 -9.35
CA GLN A 13 9.84 14.60 -7.97
C GLN A 13 10.88 14.13 -6.94
N GLY A 14 11.78 13.22 -7.31
CA GLY A 14 12.95 12.82 -6.51
C GLY A 14 12.67 12.05 -5.22
N ASN A 15 11.40 11.98 -4.76
CA ASN A 15 11.03 11.45 -3.45
C ASN A 15 10.03 10.29 -3.49
N TYR A 16 9.69 9.77 -4.66
CA TYR A 16 8.72 8.65 -4.85
C TYR A 16 7.35 8.86 -4.18
N ARG A 17 6.97 10.13 -3.89
CA ARG A 17 5.65 10.48 -3.35
C ARG A 17 4.69 10.71 -4.51
N LEU A 18 3.58 10.00 -4.50
CA LEU A 18 2.56 10.10 -5.54
C LEU A 18 1.73 11.35 -5.35
N VAL A 19 1.49 12.08 -6.45
CA VAL A 19 0.48 13.12 -6.44
C VAL A 19 -0.89 12.45 -6.56
N GLU A 20 -1.78 12.76 -5.63
CA GLU A 20 -3.10 12.14 -5.52
C GLU A 20 -4.16 12.87 -6.38
N HIS A 21 -3.96 14.15 -6.65
CA HIS A 21 -4.97 15.02 -7.27
C HIS A 21 -4.45 15.72 -8.51
N TYR A 22 -5.30 15.76 -9.53
CA TYR A 22 -5.01 16.38 -10.83
C TYR A 22 -6.20 17.21 -11.32
N ASP A 23 -5.96 18.25 -12.10
CA ASP A 23 -7.01 18.97 -12.81
C ASP A 23 -7.50 18.17 -14.03
N SER A 24 -8.50 18.74 -14.75
CA SER A 24 -9.05 18.13 -15.98
C SER A 24 -8.06 18.01 -17.13
N HIS A 25 -6.90 18.66 -17.06
CA HIS A 25 -5.81 18.62 -18.02
C HIS A 25 -4.63 17.77 -17.56
N TRP A 26 -4.80 17.02 -16.48
CA TRP A 26 -3.76 16.20 -15.84
C TRP A 26 -2.58 16.99 -15.27
N ASN A 27 -2.77 18.26 -14.94
CA ASN A 27 -1.78 18.99 -14.17
C ASN A 27 -1.87 18.59 -12.70
N PRO A 28 -0.75 18.32 -12.04
CA PRO A 28 -0.76 17.95 -10.63
C PRO A 28 -1.21 19.10 -9.74
N LEU A 29 -2.00 18.78 -8.72
CA LEU A 29 -2.52 19.71 -7.72
C LEU A 29 -1.95 19.35 -6.34
N PRO A 30 -0.67 19.65 -6.05
CA PRO A 30 -0.01 19.23 -4.82
C PRO A 30 -0.63 19.83 -3.54
N ASP A 31 -1.24 21.00 -3.63
CA ASP A 31 -1.84 21.71 -2.51
C ASP A 31 -3.37 21.53 -2.41
N PHE A 32 -3.90 20.53 -3.14
CA PHE A 32 -5.32 20.24 -3.08
C PHE A 32 -5.77 19.88 -1.67
N ASN A 33 -6.85 20.49 -1.20
CA ASN A 33 -7.42 20.32 0.14
C ASN A 33 -6.48 20.62 1.32
N ILE A 34 -5.49 21.47 1.15
CA ILE A 34 -4.58 21.88 2.21
C ILE A 34 -5.31 22.47 3.43
N ASP A 35 -6.48 23.06 3.21
CA ASP A 35 -7.39 23.60 4.23
C ASP A 35 -8.30 22.53 4.86
N LYS A 36 -8.36 21.33 4.31
CA LYS A 36 -9.16 20.18 4.76
C LYS A 36 -8.33 18.88 4.76
N PRO A 37 -7.20 18.86 5.48
CA PRO A 37 -6.21 17.80 5.33
C PRO A 37 -6.72 16.40 5.71
N ASN A 38 -7.75 16.32 6.55
CA ASN A 38 -8.32 15.07 7.06
C ASN A 38 -9.58 14.62 6.30
N ASP A 39 -9.83 15.12 5.08
CA ASP A 39 -10.93 14.62 4.27
C ASP A 39 -10.74 13.12 4.01
N PRO A 40 -11.73 12.26 4.32
CA PRO A 40 -11.54 10.81 4.26
C PRO A 40 -11.37 10.24 2.85
N PHE A 41 -11.74 10.99 1.82
CA PHE A 41 -11.68 10.54 0.42
C PHE A 41 -10.76 11.40 -0.46
N LYS A 42 -10.46 12.61 -0.04
CA LYS A 42 -9.65 13.59 -0.77
C LYS A 42 -8.70 14.33 0.16
N PRO A 43 -7.88 13.61 0.94
CA PRO A 43 -6.99 14.25 1.90
C PRO A 43 -5.93 15.10 1.20
N TYR A 44 -5.38 16.08 1.91
CA TYR A 44 -4.16 16.76 1.48
C TYR A 44 -2.95 15.84 1.67
N GLY A 45 -1.97 15.98 0.77
CA GLY A 45 -0.70 15.28 0.82
C GLY A 45 -0.64 14.04 -0.06
N SER A 46 0.24 13.13 0.25
CA SER A 46 0.47 11.88 -0.46
C SER A 46 0.25 10.69 0.47
N THR A 47 -0.32 9.62 -0.04
CA THR A 47 -0.83 8.49 0.73
C THR A 47 0.13 7.30 0.69
N PRO A 48 0.87 6.97 1.77
CA PRO A 48 1.76 5.82 1.80
C PRO A 48 1.10 4.50 1.41
N GLY A 49 -0.18 4.32 1.74
CA GLY A 49 -0.97 3.17 1.31
C GLY A 49 -1.06 3.03 -0.21
N HIS A 50 -1.23 4.13 -0.95
CA HIS A 50 -1.23 4.10 -2.42
C HIS A 50 0.16 3.80 -2.99
N TRP A 51 1.25 4.22 -2.33
CA TRP A 51 2.60 3.84 -2.77
C TRP A 51 2.78 2.33 -2.70
N LEU A 52 2.27 1.70 -1.63
CA LEU A 52 2.31 0.25 -1.43
C LEU A 52 1.43 -0.48 -2.44
N GLU A 53 0.23 0.01 -2.70
CA GLU A 53 -0.65 -0.54 -3.73
C GLU A 53 0.00 -0.47 -5.12
N TRP A 54 0.57 0.67 -5.49
CA TRP A 54 1.33 0.82 -6.74
C TRP A 54 2.56 -0.09 -6.79
N ALA A 55 3.29 -0.22 -5.69
CA ALA A 55 4.41 -1.15 -5.61
C ALA A 55 3.97 -2.58 -5.91
N LYS A 56 2.88 -3.04 -5.27
CA LYS A 56 2.28 -4.35 -5.51
C LYS A 56 1.87 -4.54 -6.97
N LEU A 57 1.20 -3.56 -7.57
CA LEU A 57 0.81 -3.60 -8.98
C LEU A 57 2.02 -3.66 -9.92
N CYS A 58 3.09 -2.91 -9.63
CA CYS A 58 4.36 -3.00 -10.37
C CYS A 58 4.98 -4.39 -10.31
N LEU A 59 4.93 -5.05 -9.14
CA LEU A 59 5.42 -6.43 -8.98
C LEU A 59 4.59 -7.44 -9.76
N GLN A 60 3.28 -7.26 -9.82
CA GLN A 60 2.41 -8.07 -10.67
C GLN A 60 2.72 -7.89 -12.16
N ILE A 61 2.97 -6.65 -12.60
CA ILE A 61 3.42 -6.38 -13.97
C ILE A 61 4.74 -7.10 -14.25
N TYR A 62 5.72 -7.01 -13.34
CA TYR A 62 6.99 -7.70 -13.46
C TYR A 62 6.83 -9.23 -13.56
N GLY A 63 5.94 -9.79 -12.76
CA GLY A 63 5.64 -11.21 -12.77
C GLY A 63 5.03 -11.70 -14.07
N LEU A 64 4.16 -10.91 -14.68
CA LEU A 64 3.52 -11.22 -15.96
C LEU A 64 4.44 -10.99 -17.17
N ASP A 65 5.29 -9.96 -17.09
CA ASP A 65 6.22 -9.58 -18.15
C ASP A 65 7.49 -8.95 -17.56
N SER A 66 8.50 -9.79 -17.29
CA SER A 66 9.78 -9.35 -16.73
C SER A 66 10.61 -8.46 -17.69
N THR A 67 10.19 -8.30 -18.94
CA THR A 67 10.82 -7.32 -19.86
C THR A 67 10.48 -5.88 -19.53
N GLN A 68 9.48 -5.65 -18.66
CA GLN A 68 9.14 -4.35 -18.09
C GLN A 68 10.14 -3.97 -16.99
N THR A 69 11.38 -3.73 -17.37
CA THR A 69 12.54 -3.55 -16.49
C THR A 69 12.42 -2.38 -15.49
N TRP A 70 11.48 -1.46 -15.70
CA TRP A 70 11.19 -0.35 -14.82
C TRP A 70 10.38 -0.74 -13.59
N SER A 71 9.60 -1.83 -13.66
CA SER A 71 8.56 -2.14 -12.67
C SER A 71 9.14 -2.59 -11.33
N LEU A 72 10.14 -3.47 -11.31
CA LEU A 72 10.77 -3.92 -10.07
C LEU A 72 11.48 -2.79 -9.31
N PRO A 73 12.40 -2.00 -9.92
CA PRO A 73 13.03 -0.87 -9.21
C PRO A 73 12.04 0.19 -8.72
N THR A 74 10.93 0.37 -9.44
CA THR A 74 9.86 1.27 -9.01
C THR A 74 9.18 0.74 -7.76
N ALA A 75 8.85 -0.56 -7.73
CA ALA A 75 8.23 -1.18 -6.56
C ALA A 75 9.13 -1.12 -5.32
N GLU A 76 10.41 -1.43 -5.45
CA GLU A 76 11.39 -1.32 -4.36
C GLU A 76 11.48 0.11 -3.81
N SER A 77 11.51 1.10 -4.69
CA SER A 77 11.60 2.50 -4.31
C SER A 77 10.35 3.00 -3.60
N LEU A 78 9.16 2.57 -4.06
CA LEU A 78 7.87 2.91 -3.42
C LEU A 78 7.73 2.23 -2.06
N PHE A 79 8.14 0.96 -1.96
CA PHE A 79 8.11 0.23 -0.68
C PHE A 79 9.04 0.88 0.33
N LYS A 80 10.26 1.22 -0.07
CA LYS A 80 11.21 1.93 0.78
C LYS A 80 10.69 3.29 1.24
N ALA A 81 10.09 4.08 0.33
CA ALA A 81 9.51 5.37 0.68
C ALA A 81 8.36 5.22 1.69
N ALA A 82 7.54 4.18 1.55
CA ALA A 82 6.48 3.88 2.50
C ALA A 82 7.04 3.44 3.87
N ASP A 83 8.09 2.64 3.90
CA ASP A 83 8.78 2.22 5.13
C ASP A 83 9.36 3.41 5.89
N GLU A 84 9.91 4.41 5.19
CA GLU A 84 10.37 5.67 5.79
C GLU A 84 9.21 6.49 6.41
N ALA A 85 7.97 6.28 5.97
CA ALA A 85 6.75 6.90 6.52
C ALA A 85 6.07 6.05 7.61
N TRP A 86 6.70 4.98 8.06
CA TRP A 86 6.18 4.13 9.14
C TRP A 86 6.26 4.85 10.49
N MET A 87 5.09 4.99 11.14
CA MET A 87 4.96 5.62 12.47
C MET A 87 3.97 4.85 13.33
N PRO A 88 4.38 3.92 14.15
CA PRO A 88 3.80 2.58 14.29
C PRO A 88 2.48 2.42 13.51
N GLY A 89 2.58 1.72 12.37
CA GLY A 89 1.56 1.70 11.31
C GLY A 89 1.73 2.85 10.31
N TYR A 90 1.13 2.71 9.13
CA TYR A 90 1.15 3.75 8.11
C TYR A 90 0.11 4.82 8.45
N VAL A 91 0.54 6.08 8.56
CA VAL A 91 -0.37 7.22 8.63
C VAL A 91 -1.08 7.38 7.28
N TYR A 92 -2.28 7.99 7.31
CA TYR A 92 -3.07 8.10 6.09
C TYR A 92 -2.37 8.95 5.04
N THR A 93 -1.90 10.16 5.40
CA THR A 93 -1.15 11.01 4.49
C THR A 93 0.07 11.66 5.14
N VAL A 94 1.05 11.94 4.29
CA VAL A 94 2.23 12.76 4.60
C VAL A 94 2.31 13.95 3.65
N ASP A 95 2.97 15.02 4.06
CA ASP A 95 3.29 16.14 3.17
C ASP A 95 4.44 15.80 2.22
N TRP A 96 4.82 16.76 1.39
CA TRP A 96 5.90 16.58 0.41
C TRP A 96 7.30 16.49 1.04
N GLN A 97 7.44 16.82 2.32
CA GLN A 97 8.66 16.65 3.13
C GLN A 97 8.67 15.30 3.88
N GLY A 98 7.51 14.62 3.98
CA GLY A 98 7.36 13.34 4.67
C GLY A 98 6.84 13.45 6.09
N PHE A 99 6.42 14.63 6.52
CA PHE A 99 5.77 14.78 7.81
C PHE A 99 4.32 14.34 7.77
N PRO A 100 3.81 13.69 8.84
CA PRO A 100 2.40 13.30 8.91
C PRO A 100 1.48 14.50 8.78
N VAL A 101 0.44 14.35 7.94
CA VAL A 101 -0.64 15.33 7.79
C VAL A 101 -1.92 14.78 8.41
N CYS A 102 -2.39 13.62 7.95
CA CYS A 102 -3.49 12.90 8.55
C CYS A 102 -2.95 11.65 9.26
N SER A 103 -3.01 11.65 10.59
CA SER A 103 -2.44 10.59 11.43
C SER A 103 -3.33 9.33 11.53
N TYR A 104 -4.48 9.30 10.85
CA TYR A 104 -5.37 8.14 10.85
C TYR A 104 -4.63 6.93 10.29
N ARG A 105 -4.86 5.77 10.88
CA ARG A 105 -4.28 4.50 10.45
C ARG A 105 -5.40 3.57 10.01
N PHE A 106 -5.47 3.31 8.72
CA PHE A 106 -6.47 2.40 8.15
C PHE A 106 -5.89 1.01 7.93
N TRP A 107 -6.76 0.01 7.82
CA TRP A 107 -6.42 -1.40 7.63
C TRP A 107 -5.77 -1.66 6.26
N TRP A 108 -6.26 -1.00 5.22
CA TRP A 108 -5.88 -1.29 3.84
C TRP A 108 -4.41 -0.99 3.50
N PRO A 109 -3.73 0.05 4.04
CA PRO A 109 -2.29 0.22 3.81
C PRO A 109 -1.46 -0.95 4.33
N ILE A 110 -1.86 -1.56 5.44
CA ILE A 110 -1.18 -2.75 6.00
C ILE A 110 -1.38 -3.95 5.07
N THR A 111 -2.59 -4.17 4.55
CA THR A 111 -2.85 -5.27 3.63
C THR A 111 -2.08 -5.13 2.32
N GLU A 112 -1.96 -3.91 1.79
CA GLU A 112 -1.16 -3.61 0.61
C GLU A 112 0.35 -3.84 0.85
N ALA A 113 0.84 -3.42 2.02
CA ALA A 113 2.22 -3.64 2.43
C ALA A 113 2.56 -5.13 2.56
N ILE A 114 1.67 -5.94 3.15
CA ILE A 114 1.83 -7.40 3.27
C ILE A 114 2.01 -8.04 1.88
N GLY A 115 1.14 -7.71 0.94
CA GLY A 115 1.24 -8.24 -0.42
C GLY A 115 2.51 -7.80 -1.14
N THR A 116 2.90 -6.55 -0.97
CA THR A 116 4.13 -5.99 -1.56
C THR A 116 5.38 -6.66 -0.99
N ALA A 117 5.49 -6.76 0.33
CA ALA A 117 6.63 -7.39 1.00
C ALA A 117 6.75 -8.88 0.62
N HIS A 118 5.62 -9.58 0.53
CA HIS A 118 5.59 -10.98 0.10
C HIS A 118 6.16 -11.15 -1.32
N PHE A 119 5.69 -10.39 -2.30
CA PHE A 119 6.17 -10.48 -3.67
C PHE A 119 7.62 -10.03 -3.81
N LEU A 120 8.04 -8.96 -3.12
CA LEU A 120 9.44 -8.56 -3.09
C LEU A 120 10.33 -9.68 -2.54
N SER A 121 9.91 -10.35 -1.47
CA SER A 121 10.67 -11.46 -0.91
C SER A 121 10.83 -12.64 -1.87
N GLN A 122 9.79 -12.95 -2.66
CA GLN A 122 9.84 -14.00 -3.67
C GLN A 122 10.74 -13.65 -4.86
N ILE A 123 10.73 -12.38 -5.29
CA ILE A 123 11.47 -11.93 -6.48
C ILE A 123 12.96 -11.75 -6.18
N THR A 124 13.27 -11.06 -5.07
CA THR A 124 14.65 -10.66 -4.75
C THR A 124 15.38 -11.69 -3.90
N ASN A 125 14.64 -12.51 -3.14
CA ASN A 125 15.16 -13.43 -2.12
C ASN A 125 15.96 -12.71 -0.99
N GLU A 126 15.70 -11.42 -0.77
CA GLU A 126 16.35 -10.63 0.28
C GLU A 126 15.62 -10.79 1.62
N SER A 127 16.38 -10.99 2.72
CA SER A 127 15.82 -11.24 4.06
C SER A 127 15.00 -10.07 4.58
N GLN A 128 15.38 -8.83 4.25
CA GLN A 128 14.69 -7.63 4.69
C GLN A 128 13.19 -7.62 4.32
N TYR A 129 12.82 -8.14 3.15
CA TYR A 129 11.41 -8.18 2.73
C TYR A 129 10.64 -9.31 3.43
N LYS A 130 11.31 -10.40 3.77
CA LYS A 130 10.71 -11.45 4.59
C LYS A 130 10.48 -10.97 6.02
N GLU A 131 11.45 -10.30 6.60
CA GLU A 131 11.34 -9.68 7.93
C GLU A 131 10.24 -8.62 7.96
N ALA A 132 10.13 -7.78 6.92
CA ALA A 132 9.05 -6.81 6.77
C ALA A 132 7.68 -7.50 6.70
N TYR A 133 7.55 -8.57 5.91
CA TYR A 133 6.31 -9.35 5.82
C TYR A 133 5.88 -9.92 7.18
N GLU A 134 6.80 -10.53 7.93
CA GLU A 134 6.54 -11.05 9.27
C GLU A 134 6.16 -9.94 10.26
N HIS A 135 6.86 -8.79 10.20
CA HIS A 135 6.56 -7.62 11.02
C HIS A 135 5.15 -7.06 10.74
N LEU A 136 4.78 -6.94 9.48
CA LEU A 136 3.47 -6.42 9.07
C LEU A 136 2.32 -7.33 9.52
N TRP A 137 2.48 -8.65 9.42
CA TRP A 137 1.49 -9.60 9.93
C TRP A 137 1.38 -9.54 11.46
N ASN A 138 2.51 -9.46 12.18
CA ASN A 138 2.50 -9.32 13.63
C ASN A 138 1.80 -8.01 14.05
N PHE A 139 2.05 -6.92 13.33
CA PHE A 139 1.36 -5.65 13.59
C PHE A 139 -0.15 -5.76 13.31
N ALA A 140 -0.53 -6.39 12.21
CA ALA A 140 -1.93 -6.61 11.88
C ALA A 140 -2.63 -7.47 12.94
N ASP A 141 -2.00 -8.57 13.36
CA ASP A 141 -2.51 -9.46 14.38
C ASP A 141 -2.73 -8.76 15.71
N GLN A 142 -1.78 -7.94 16.10
CA GLN A 142 -1.82 -7.25 17.40
C GLN A 142 -2.84 -6.11 17.44
N TYR A 143 -3.05 -5.37 16.34
CA TYR A 143 -3.78 -4.11 16.39
C TYR A 143 -5.00 -4.06 15.49
N PHE A 144 -4.99 -4.73 14.33
CA PHE A 144 -6.08 -4.63 13.36
C PHE A 144 -7.02 -5.83 13.38
N ILE A 145 -6.55 -7.03 13.74
CA ILE A 145 -7.41 -8.22 13.74
C ILE A 145 -8.27 -8.23 15.00
N ASP A 146 -9.57 -8.34 14.81
CA ASP A 146 -10.54 -8.51 15.90
C ASP A 146 -10.63 -9.99 16.26
N HIS A 147 -9.95 -10.39 17.32
CA HIS A 147 -9.90 -11.79 17.79
C HIS A 147 -11.21 -12.27 18.44
N ASP A 148 -12.08 -11.35 18.85
CA ASP A 148 -13.37 -11.71 19.47
C ASP A 148 -14.44 -12.03 18.43
N TYR A 149 -14.49 -11.24 17.33
CA TYR A 149 -15.53 -11.33 16.32
C TYR A 149 -15.01 -11.73 14.93
N GLY A 150 -13.71 -11.85 14.77
CA GLY A 150 -13.05 -12.07 13.49
C GLY A 150 -13.03 -10.80 12.62
N VAL A 151 -12.38 -10.91 11.45
CA VAL A 151 -12.18 -9.80 10.51
C VAL A 151 -11.32 -8.68 11.13
N TRP A 152 -11.20 -7.56 10.47
CA TRP A 152 -10.31 -6.47 10.89
C TRP A 152 -11.11 -5.28 11.42
N PHE A 153 -10.43 -4.40 12.17
CA PHE A 153 -10.90 -3.06 12.45
C PHE A 153 -10.60 -2.13 11.28
N TYR A 154 -11.48 -1.14 11.04
CA TYR A 154 -11.28 -0.15 9.98
C TYR A 154 -10.09 0.77 10.24
N GLU A 155 -9.95 1.19 11.48
CA GLU A 155 -9.13 2.35 11.82
C GLU A 155 -8.58 2.25 13.24
N LEU A 156 -7.34 2.71 13.42
CA LEU A 156 -6.72 2.90 14.72
C LEU A 156 -6.47 4.39 14.99
N ASP A 157 -6.53 4.77 16.26
CA ASP A 157 -6.11 6.10 16.73
C ASP A 157 -4.57 6.18 16.89
N ASP A 158 -4.08 7.31 17.40
CA ASP A 158 -2.66 7.56 17.62
C ASP A 158 -2.04 6.66 18.71
N ASN A 159 -2.86 6.03 19.55
CA ASN A 159 -2.45 5.06 20.56
C ASN A 159 -2.62 3.61 20.10
N LEU A 160 -2.94 3.40 18.81
CA LEU A 160 -3.19 2.09 18.19
C LEU A 160 -4.43 1.37 18.74
N HIS A 161 -5.39 2.10 19.29
CA HIS A 161 -6.68 1.53 19.69
C HIS A 161 -7.68 1.58 18.53
N PRO A 162 -8.49 0.52 18.33
CA PRO A 162 -9.55 0.53 17.34
C PRO A 162 -10.57 1.65 17.60
N VAL A 163 -10.90 2.39 16.55
CA VAL A 163 -11.89 3.47 16.60
C VAL A 163 -12.83 3.40 15.39
N SER A 164 -14.01 4.02 15.52
CA SER A 164 -15.00 4.16 14.45
C SER A 164 -15.24 5.64 14.17
N ARG A 165 -14.18 6.36 13.79
CA ARG A 165 -14.22 7.80 13.53
C ARG A 165 -14.67 8.09 12.10
N THR A 166 -14.11 7.34 11.14
CA THR A 166 -14.37 7.54 9.72
C THR A 166 -15.48 6.63 9.23
N TRP A 167 -15.44 5.35 9.61
CA TRP A 167 -16.43 4.34 9.21
C TRP A 167 -16.90 3.50 10.40
N PHE A 168 -18.10 2.90 10.23
CA PHE A 168 -18.71 2.03 11.24
C PHE A 168 -18.75 0.58 10.75
N GLY A 169 -18.68 -0.35 11.69
CA GLY A 169 -18.78 -1.79 11.42
C GLY A 169 -17.44 -2.44 11.11
N LYS A 170 -17.40 -3.32 10.13
CA LYS A 170 -16.20 -4.05 9.70
C LYS A 170 -15.82 -3.68 8.28
N PRO A 171 -14.52 -3.67 7.95
CA PRO A 171 -14.06 -3.36 6.60
C PRO A 171 -14.56 -4.37 5.57
N ASP A 172 -14.51 -3.95 4.31
CA ASP A 172 -14.77 -4.82 3.17
C ASP A 172 -13.80 -6.00 3.14
N LEU A 173 -14.21 -7.07 2.46
CA LEU A 173 -13.39 -8.26 2.34
C LEU A 173 -12.28 -8.13 1.30
N TYR A 174 -12.32 -7.12 0.43
CA TYR A 174 -11.40 -7.01 -0.69
C TYR A 174 -9.94 -7.00 -0.24
N HIS A 175 -9.55 -6.01 0.54
CA HIS A 175 -8.16 -5.85 0.99
C HIS A 175 -7.72 -6.98 1.93
N VAL A 176 -8.56 -7.31 2.91
CA VAL A 176 -8.25 -8.32 3.93
C VAL A 176 -8.11 -9.70 3.31
N TYR A 177 -9.06 -10.07 2.45
CA TYR A 177 -9.06 -11.37 1.79
C TYR A 177 -7.88 -11.53 0.82
N GLN A 178 -7.57 -10.48 0.06
CA GLN A 178 -6.39 -10.49 -0.80
C GLN A 178 -5.10 -10.68 0.00
N ALA A 179 -4.92 -9.95 1.13
CA ALA A 179 -3.72 -10.10 1.96
C ALA A 179 -3.53 -11.54 2.42
N ALA A 180 -4.61 -12.21 2.86
CA ALA A 180 -4.56 -13.60 3.26
C ALA A 180 -4.22 -14.56 2.10
N LEU A 181 -4.66 -14.24 0.88
CA LEU A 181 -4.43 -15.09 -0.29
C LEU A 181 -3.06 -14.88 -0.96
N TYR A 182 -2.42 -13.71 -0.77
CA TYR A 182 -1.13 -13.45 -1.41
C TYR A 182 -0.04 -14.43 -1.03
N CYS A 183 -0.04 -14.94 0.21
CA CYS A 183 0.92 -15.96 0.65
C CYS A 183 0.81 -17.28 -0.13
N ASP A 184 -0.30 -17.50 -0.81
CA ASP A 184 -0.63 -18.71 -1.55
C ASP A 184 -0.36 -18.63 -3.05
N VAL A 185 -0.02 -17.46 -3.57
CA VAL A 185 0.17 -17.27 -5.01
C VAL A 185 1.61 -16.89 -5.33
N SER A 186 2.07 -17.32 -6.50
CA SER A 186 3.35 -16.90 -7.05
C SER A 186 3.20 -15.55 -7.74
N TYR A 187 4.20 -14.68 -7.58
CA TYR A 187 4.24 -13.42 -8.33
C TYR A 187 4.20 -13.59 -9.85
N LYS A 188 4.58 -14.78 -10.38
CA LYS A 188 4.67 -15.09 -11.81
C LYS A 188 3.32 -15.30 -12.48
N ASP A 189 2.29 -15.66 -11.74
CA ASP A 189 1.04 -16.13 -12.32
C ASP A 189 0.00 -15.01 -12.49
N GLY A 190 0.21 -13.85 -11.88
CA GLY A 190 -0.88 -12.92 -11.63
C GLY A 190 -1.88 -13.49 -10.62
N PHE A 191 -2.55 -12.64 -9.85
CA PHE A 191 -3.32 -13.07 -8.68
C PHE A 191 -4.43 -14.08 -8.99
N ALA A 192 -5.27 -13.79 -9.99
CA ALA A 192 -6.40 -14.67 -10.32
C ALA A 192 -5.94 -16.04 -10.86
N GLN A 193 -4.94 -16.06 -11.75
CA GLN A 193 -4.43 -17.31 -12.31
C GLN A 193 -3.69 -18.14 -11.25
N GLY A 194 -2.97 -17.50 -10.34
CA GLY A 194 -2.32 -18.17 -9.23
C GLY A 194 -3.30 -18.91 -8.32
N LEU A 195 -4.44 -18.30 -8.01
CA LEU A 195 -5.51 -18.95 -7.25
C LEU A 195 -6.16 -20.13 -8.00
N ILE A 196 -6.39 -19.99 -9.32
CA ILE A 196 -6.92 -21.09 -10.15
C ILE A 196 -5.94 -22.27 -10.17
N ASN A 197 -4.65 -21.99 -10.34
CA ASN A 197 -3.63 -23.03 -10.37
C ASN A 197 -3.58 -23.82 -9.05
N LYS A 198 -3.76 -23.12 -7.91
CA LYS A 198 -3.80 -23.74 -6.58
C LYS A 198 -5.06 -24.58 -6.32
N SER A 199 -6.20 -24.18 -6.84
CA SER A 199 -7.47 -24.88 -6.64
C SER A 199 -7.61 -26.20 -7.45
N ASN A 200 -6.64 -26.48 -8.32
CA ASN A 200 -6.62 -27.71 -9.14
C ASN A 200 -5.74 -28.84 -8.54
N PHE A 201 -5.41 -28.76 -7.25
CA PHE A 201 -4.69 -29.81 -6.51
C PHE A 201 -5.58 -30.49 -5.46
#